data_ccf92ff8941f839a018c3064b70cb670
#
_entry.id   ccf92ff8941f839a018c3064b70cb670
#
_cell.length_a   1.000
_cell.length_b   1.000
_cell.length_c   1.000
_cell.angle_alpha   90.00
_cell.angle_beta   90.00
_cell.angle_gamma   90.00
#
_symmetry.space_group_name_H-M   'P 1'
#
loop_
_entity.id
_entity.type
_entity.pdbx_description
1 polymer ?
#
loop_
_entity_poly.entity_id
_entity_poly.type
_entity_poly.pdbx_seq_one_letter_code
_entity_poly.pdbx_strand_id
1 'polypeptide(L)'
;MTTFSEQFPIVFQALNIGFLQTLKLFFVTLIGAIPLGLVISFGSMSRWSPLGFLRPYLKNLPKDGNLTWWQKTQRWFAVDFQPIRLIVRFIIWVVRGTPLMLQLLVFYYFPGLVLGKNIWGSGESGRFLASAIAFIFNYACYFSEIFRGGIQGVPKGQQEAGQVLGMTNTQIF
;
A
#
# COMPACT_ATOMS: atom_id res chain seq x y z
N MET A 1 -8.14 24.70 -45.73
CA MET A 1 -7.35 23.54 -45.26
C MET A 1 -6.07 24.07 -44.64
N THR A 2 -5.96 24.00 -43.33
CA THR A 2 -4.72 24.46 -42.63
C THR A 2 -3.60 23.48 -43.01
N THR A 3 -2.49 24.05 -43.47
CA THR A 3 -1.33 23.29 -43.96
C THR A 3 -0.67 22.56 -42.79
N PHE A 4 -0.14 21.35 -43.00
CA PHE A 4 0.54 20.54 -41.95
C PHE A 4 1.61 21.34 -41.20
N SER A 5 2.35 22.20 -41.93
CA SER A 5 3.37 23.09 -41.36
C SER A 5 2.84 24.10 -40.34
N GLU A 6 1.57 24.52 -40.47
CA GLU A 6 0.94 25.47 -39.51
C GLU A 6 0.42 24.78 -38.26
N GLN A 7 -0.02 23.52 -38.39
CA GLN A 7 -0.53 22.73 -37.26
C GLN A 7 0.57 22.08 -36.44
N PHE A 8 1.69 21.73 -37.04
CA PHE A 8 2.79 21.03 -36.39
C PHE A 8 3.30 21.72 -35.12
N PRO A 9 3.61 23.02 -35.08
CA PRO A 9 4.10 23.68 -33.89
C PRO A 9 3.04 23.69 -32.76
N ILE A 10 1.77 23.84 -33.09
CA ILE A 10 0.66 23.86 -32.12
C ILE A 10 0.53 22.48 -31.46
N VAL A 11 0.52 21.42 -32.27
CA VAL A 11 0.45 20.04 -31.78
C VAL A 11 1.67 19.68 -30.95
N PHE A 12 2.86 20.06 -31.41
CA PHE A 12 4.11 19.81 -30.69
C PHE A 12 4.15 20.52 -29.34
N GLN A 13 3.69 21.76 -29.26
CA GLN A 13 3.59 22.52 -28.02
C GLN A 13 2.58 21.87 -27.05
N ALA A 14 1.41 21.47 -27.54
CA ALA A 14 0.41 20.79 -26.73
C ALA A 14 0.91 19.43 -26.18
N LEU A 15 1.63 18.66 -26.99
CA LEU A 15 2.25 17.39 -26.58
C LEU A 15 3.33 17.63 -25.52
N ASN A 16 4.15 18.67 -25.67
CA ASN A 16 5.21 18.99 -24.71
C ASN A 16 4.62 19.42 -23.35
N ILE A 17 3.57 20.22 -23.35
CA ILE A 17 2.85 20.61 -22.13
C ILE A 17 2.26 19.37 -21.44
N GLY A 18 1.59 18.48 -22.21
CA GLY A 18 1.03 17.24 -21.69
C GLY A 18 2.09 16.31 -21.13
N PHE A 19 3.24 16.19 -21.81
CA PHE A 19 4.38 15.41 -21.34
C PHE A 19 4.93 15.94 -20.00
N LEU A 20 5.11 17.24 -19.86
CA LEU A 20 5.59 17.84 -18.62
C LEU A 20 4.61 17.62 -17.46
N GLN A 21 3.30 17.74 -17.72
CA GLN A 21 2.27 17.43 -16.71
C GLN A 21 2.30 15.96 -16.27
N THR A 22 2.47 15.04 -17.21
CA THR A 22 2.61 13.61 -16.92
C THR A 22 3.87 13.33 -16.11
N LEU A 23 4.98 13.95 -16.48
CA LEU A 23 6.26 13.80 -15.78
C LEU A 23 6.17 14.32 -14.34
N LYS A 24 5.51 15.49 -14.15
CA LYS A 24 5.23 16.04 -12.83
C LYS A 24 4.39 15.08 -11.98
N LEU A 25 3.32 14.53 -12.54
CA LEU A 25 2.47 13.56 -11.86
C LEU A 25 3.26 12.29 -11.49
N PHE A 26 4.12 11.81 -12.40
CA PHE A 26 4.98 10.64 -12.15
C PHE A 26 5.89 10.85 -10.93
N PHE A 27 6.63 11.96 -10.87
CA PHE A 27 7.54 12.22 -9.75
C PHE A 27 6.80 12.42 -8.43
N VAL A 28 5.70 13.17 -8.43
CA VAL A 28 4.86 13.37 -7.23
C VAL A 28 4.33 12.03 -6.74
N THR A 29 3.84 11.18 -7.65
CA THR A 29 3.37 9.84 -7.33
C THR A 29 4.47 8.98 -6.73
N LEU A 30 5.65 8.95 -7.33
CA LEU A 30 6.77 8.14 -6.87
C LEU A 30 7.24 8.53 -5.48
N ILE A 31 7.43 9.84 -5.26
CA ILE A 31 7.86 10.39 -3.96
C ILE A 31 6.84 10.08 -2.86
N GLY A 32 5.54 10.12 -3.16
CA GLY A 32 4.50 9.81 -2.19
C GLY A 32 4.27 8.30 -2.00
N ALA A 33 4.29 7.53 -3.09
CA ALA A 33 3.93 6.11 -3.06
C ALA A 33 5.00 5.21 -2.41
N ILE A 34 6.28 5.54 -2.56
CA ILE A 34 7.38 4.74 -1.97
C ILE A 34 7.31 4.72 -0.43
N PRO A 35 7.32 5.88 0.28
CA PRO A 35 7.29 5.87 1.74
C PRO A 35 5.95 5.32 2.27
N LEU A 36 4.83 5.67 1.63
CA LEU A 36 3.53 5.15 2.02
C LEU A 36 3.44 3.63 1.81
N GLY A 37 3.97 3.11 0.71
CA GLY A 37 4.05 1.69 0.42
C GLY A 37 4.88 0.93 1.45
N LEU A 38 5.98 1.53 1.92
CA LEU A 38 6.80 0.95 2.99
C LEU A 38 6.00 0.84 4.30
N VAL A 39 5.29 1.88 4.70
CA VAL A 39 4.41 1.87 5.90
C VAL A 39 3.33 0.80 5.78
N ILE A 40 2.64 0.74 4.63
CA ILE A 40 1.61 -0.28 4.35
C ILE A 40 2.22 -1.70 4.40
N SER A 41 3.44 -1.88 3.88
CA SER A 41 4.16 -3.15 3.93
C SER A 41 4.36 -3.64 5.37
N PHE A 42 4.83 -2.79 6.28
CA PHE A 42 4.96 -3.12 7.70
C PHE A 42 3.60 -3.45 8.34
N GLY A 43 2.54 -2.71 8.00
CA GLY A 43 1.18 -3.03 8.43
C GLY A 43 0.73 -4.42 7.97
N SER A 44 1.01 -4.78 6.71
CA SER A 44 0.66 -6.08 6.13
C SER A 44 1.42 -7.26 6.75
N MET A 45 2.59 -6.99 7.33
CA MET A 45 3.43 -7.98 8.03
C MET A 45 3.22 -7.95 9.55
N SER A 46 2.42 -7.04 10.07
CA SER A 46 2.19 -6.89 11.51
C SER A 46 1.65 -8.18 12.12
N ARG A 47 2.25 -8.57 13.24
CA ARG A 47 1.83 -9.71 14.07
C ARG A 47 1.05 -9.26 15.31
N TRP A 48 0.59 -8.01 15.32
CA TRP A 48 -0.17 -7.50 16.45
C TRP A 48 -1.51 -8.24 16.58
N SER A 49 -1.78 -8.76 17.77
CA SER A 49 -3.03 -9.42 18.11
C SER A 49 -3.60 -8.78 19.38
N PRO A 50 -4.90 -8.48 19.47
CA PRO A 50 -5.50 -7.80 20.60
C PRO A 50 -5.36 -8.59 21.91
N LEU A 51 -5.35 -9.92 21.84
CA LEU A 51 -5.16 -10.81 22.98
C LEU A 51 -3.76 -11.43 23.06
N GLY A 52 -2.77 -10.77 22.46
CA GLY A 52 -1.38 -11.25 22.43
C GLY A 52 -0.74 -11.46 23.81
N PHE A 53 -1.27 -10.81 24.84
CA PHE A 53 -0.84 -11.02 26.24
C PHE A 53 -1.15 -12.44 26.76
N LEU A 54 -2.09 -13.15 26.16
CA LEU A 54 -2.41 -14.55 26.48
C LEU A 54 -1.48 -15.56 25.83
N ARG A 55 -0.62 -15.14 24.88
CA ARG A 55 0.31 -16.04 24.18
C ARG A 55 1.19 -16.88 25.11
N PRO A 56 1.83 -16.33 26.17
CA PRO A 56 2.65 -17.13 27.08
C PRO A 56 1.84 -18.21 27.81
N TYR A 57 0.61 -17.91 28.19
CA TYR A 57 -0.29 -18.89 28.83
C TYR A 57 -0.72 -19.99 27.86
N LEU A 58 -1.06 -19.63 26.62
CA LEU A 58 -1.53 -20.56 25.57
C LEU A 58 -0.38 -21.39 24.96
N LYS A 59 0.88 -20.98 25.12
CA LYS A 59 2.05 -21.74 24.66
C LYS A 59 2.24 -23.04 25.44
N ASN A 60 1.76 -23.09 26.68
CA ASN A 60 1.83 -24.27 27.54
C ASN A 60 0.68 -25.28 27.33
N LEU A 61 -0.29 -24.94 26.45
CA LEU A 61 -1.34 -25.87 26.09
C LEU A 61 -0.81 -26.97 25.16
N PRO A 62 -1.29 -28.23 25.31
CA PRO A 62 -0.86 -29.33 24.44
C PRO A 62 -1.13 -28.98 22.98
N LYS A 63 -0.15 -29.26 22.13
CA LYS A 63 -0.24 -29.01 20.69
C LYS A 63 -1.20 -29.98 19.99
N ASP A 64 -1.49 -31.08 20.60
CA ASP A 64 -2.21 -32.22 20.02
C ASP A 64 -3.56 -32.48 20.69
N GLY A 65 -4.60 -32.35 19.93
CA GLY A 65 -5.78 -33.22 19.90
C GLY A 65 -6.96 -32.89 20.81
N ASN A 66 -6.81 -32.47 22.06
CA ASN A 66 -7.94 -32.36 23.00
C ASN A 66 -8.14 -30.97 23.59
N LEU A 67 -8.04 -29.95 22.73
CA LEU A 67 -8.42 -28.59 23.14
C LEU A 67 -9.93 -28.42 23.17
N THR A 68 -10.48 -27.99 24.31
CA THR A 68 -11.87 -27.63 24.44
C THR A 68 -12.19 -26.49 23.45
N TRP A 69 -13.43 -26.41 22.96
CA TRP A 69 -13.86 -25.39 22.00
C TRP A 69 -13.47 -23.96 22.45
N TRP A 70 -13.59 -23.64 23.74
CA TRP A 70 -13.16 -22.37 24.34
C TRP A 70 -11.65 -22.13 24.24
N GLN A 71 -10.83 -23.14 24.40
CA GLN A 71 -9.37 -23.01 24.25
C GLN A 71 -8.96 -22.80 22.80
N LYS A 72 -9.69 -23.41 21.86
CA LYS A 72 -9.49 -23.19 20.41
C LYS A 72 -9.82 -21.75 20.03
N THR A 73 -10.94 -21.19 20.51
CA THR A 73 -11.34 -19.83 20.23
C THR A 73 -10.37 -18.82 20.85
N GLN A 74 -9.96 -19.00 22.10
CA GLN A 74 -8.95 -18.15 22.76
C GLN A 74 -7.62 -18.16 22.02
N ARG A 75 -7.16 -19.35 21.60
CA ARG A 75 -5.94 -19.51 20.81
C ARG A 75 -6.04 -18.79 19.47
N TRP A 76 -7.16 -18.94 18.78
CA TRP A 76 -7.41 -18.25 17.52
C TRP A 76 -7.33 -16.74 17.68
N PHE A 77 -8.03 -16.15 18.66
CA PHE A 77 -8.00 -14.73 18.93
C PHE A 77 -6.63 -14.21 19.41
N ALA A 78 -5.87 -15.01 20.13
CA ALA A 78 -4.58 -14.58 20.68
C ALA A 78 -3.41 -14.75 19.69
N VAL A 79 -3.49 -15.71 18.78
CA VAL A 79 -2.38 -16.08 17.90
C VAL A 79 -2.69 -15.77 16.45
N ASP A 80 -3.86 -16.17 15.96
CA ASP A 80 -4.20 -16.15 14.54
C ASP A 80 -4.93 -14.86 14.12
N PHE A 81 -5.70 -14.24 15.03
CA PHE A 81 -6.42 -13.02 14.75
C PHE A 81 -5.51 -11.81 14.80
N GLN A 82 -5.15 -11.31 13.62
CA GLN A 82 -4.29 -10.14 13.39
C GLN A 82 -5.08 -9.06 12.62
N PRO A 83 -5.88 -8.24 13.31
CA PRO A 83 -6.82 -7.33 12.65
C PRO A 83 -6.13 -6.29 11.76
N ILE A 84 -5.00 -5.74 12.17
CA ILE A 84 -4.25 -4.78 11.36
C ILE A 84 -3.83 -5.43 10.04
N ARG A 85 -3.26 -6.62 10.10
CA ARG A 85 -2.84 -7.37 8.92
C ARG A 85 -4.02 -7.71 8.01
N LEU A 86 -5.16 -8.10 8.59
CA LEU A 86 -6.37 -8.44 7.83
C LEU A 86 -6.90 -7.21 7.08
N ILE A 87 -7.05 -6.07 7.78
CA ILE A 87 -7.56 -4.82 7.21
C ILE A 87 -6.62 -4.34 6.10
N VAL A 88 -5.32 -4.27 6.36
CA VAL A 88 -4.34 -3.81 5.38
C VAL A 88 -4.33 -4.70 4.14
N ARG A 89 -4.34 -6.02 4.31
CA ARG A 89 -4.41 -6.96 3.18
C ARG A 89 -5.71 -6.85 2.40
N PHE A 90 -6.83 -6.64 3.08
CA PHE A 90 -8.12 -6.42 2.43
C PHE A 90 -8.09 -5.15 1.57
N ILE A 91 -7.55 -4.04 2.10
CA ILE A 91 -7.39 -2.78 1.35
C ILE A 91 -6.49 -3.01 0.12
N ILE A 92 -5.33 -3.64 0.30
CA ILE A 92 -4.41 -3.95 -0.81
C ILE A 92 -5.13 -4.81 -1.88
N TRP A 93 -5.89 -5.81 -1.47
CA TRP A 93 -6.62 -6.69 -2.37
C TRP A 93 -7.69 -5.92 -3.17
N VAL A 94 -8.50 -5.07 -2.52
CA VAL A 94 -9.50 -4.24 -3.19
C VAL A 94 -8.85 -3.28 -4.17
N VAL A 95 -7.82 -2.54 -3.75
CA VAL A 95 -7.16 -1.51 -4.56
C VAL A 95 -6.49 -2.13 -5.79
N ARG A 96 -5.78 -3.26 -5.62
CA ARG A 96 -5.12 -3.95 -6.75
C ARG A 96 -6.09 -4.72 -7.63
N GLY A 97 -7.26 -5.09 -7.12
CA GLY A 97 -8.30 -5.80 -7.85
C GLY A 97 -9.26 -4.89 -8.61
N THR A 98 -9.18 -3.57 -8.42
CA THR A 98 -10.05 -2.61 -9.11
C THR A 98 -9.28 -1.78 -10.13
N PRO A 99 -9.90 -1.41 -11.28
CA PRO A 99 -9.26 -0.58 -12.29
C PRO A 99 -8.91 0.82 -11.74
N LEU A 100 -7.69 1.29 -12.02
CA LEU A 100 -7.23 2.62 -11.61
C LEU A 100 -8.18 3.74 -12.05
N MET A 101 -8.77 3.62 -13.24
CA MET A 101 -9.71 4.61 -13.77
C MET A 101 -10.93 4.79 -12.84
N LEU A 102 -11.49 3.68 -12.32
CA LEU A 102 -12.60 3.75 -11.37
C LEU A 102 -12.17 4.39 -10.05
N GLN A 103 -10.96 4.09 -9.59
CA GLN A 103 -10.42 4.72 -8.38
C GLN A 103 -10.28 6.23 -8.55
N LEU A 104 -9.78 6.72 -9.69
CA LEU A 104 -9.72 8.15 -10.01
C LEU A 104 -11.09 8.81 -9.94
N LEU A 105 -12.12 8.18 -10.52
CA LEU A 105 -13.50 8.69 -10.46
C LEU A 105 -14.01 8.75 -9.02
N VAL A 106 -13.76 7.71 -8.23
CA VAL A 106 -14.15 7.66 -6.81
C VAL A 106 -13.44 8.77 -6.04
N PHE A 107 -12.13 8.89 -6.14
CA PHE A 107 -11.38 9.92 -5.42
C PHE A 107 -11.81 11.34 -5.79
N TYR A 108 -12.15 11.56 -7.05
CA TYR A 108 -12.56 12.89 -7.52
C TYR A 108 -14.00 13.24 -7.12
N TYR A 109 -14.96 12.33 -7.34
CA TYR A 109 -16.39 12.62 -7.18
C TYR A 109 -16.95 12.27 -5.80
N PHE A 110 -16.46 11.22 -5.15
CA PHE A 110 -17.02 10.72 -3.90
C PHE A 110 -17.03 11.77 -2.78
N PRO A 111 -15.98 12.59 -2.55
CA PRO A 111 -16.03 13.63 -1.53
C PRO A 111 -17.13 14.66 -1.78
N GLY A 112 -17.35 15.03 -3.04
CA GLY A 112 -18.43 15.94 -3.42
C GLY A 112 -19.82 15.36 -3.18
N LEU A 113 -20.01 14.07 -3.44
CA LEU A 113 -21.27 13.36 -3.23
C LEU A 113 -21.62 13.22 -1.75
N VAL A 114 -20.63 12.91 -0.91
CA VAL A 114 -20.84 12.68 0.53
C VAL A 114 -20.93 13.98 1.32
N LEU A 115 -20.07 14.94 1.02
CA LEU A 115 -19.97 16.19 1.76
C LEU A 115 -20.82 17.32 1.17
N GLY A 116 -21.43 17.11 0.00
CA GLY A 116 -22.18 18.14 -0.73
C GLY A 116 -21.32 19.32 -1.22
N LYS A 117 -19.99 19.21 -1.10
CA LYS A 117 -19.04 20.25 -1.51
C LYS A 117 -17.86 19.61 -2.24
N ASN A 118 -17.44 20.23 -3.33
CA ASN A 118 -16.21 19.82 -4.01
C ASN A 118 -15.00 20.29 -3.21
N ILE A 119 -14.31 19.36 -2.54
CA ILE A 119 -13.13 19.65 -1.71
C ILE A 119 -11.88 19.98 -2.56
N TRP A 120 -11.89 19.57 -3.83
CA TRP A 120 -10.75 19.75 -4.72
C TRP A 120 -10.71 21.13 -5.38
N GLY A 121 -11.82 21.90 -5.31
CA GLY A 121 -11.99 23.11 -6.07
C GLY A 121 -12.28 22.86 -7.56
N SER A 122 -12.61 23.93 -8.28
CA SER A 122 -13.03 23.87 -9.70
C SER A 122 -11.89 24.05 -10.71
N GLY A 123 -10.65 24.14 -10.27
CA GLY A 123 -9.49 24.44 -11.11
C GLY A 123 -8.70 23.21 -11.58
N GLU A 124 -7.73 23.46 -12.46
CA GLU A 124 -6.77 22.44 -12.94
C GLU A 124 -5.95 21.86 -11.78
N SER A 125 -5.56 22.71 -10.84
CA SER A 125 -4.80 22.30 -9.63
C SER A 125 -5.57 21.30 -8.77
N GLY A 126 -6.90 21.46 -8.63
CA GLY A 126 -7.73 20.53 -7.87
C GLY A 126 -7.83 19.16 -8.54
N ARG A 127 -7.99 19.13 -9.85
CA ARG A 127 -7.98 17.88 -10.63
C ARG A 127 -6.63 17.17 -10.53
N PHE A 128 -5.53 17.92 -10.63
CA PHE A 128 -4.19 17.38 -10.48
C PHE A 128 -3.98 16.78 -9.09
N LEU A 129 -4.39 17.49 -8.03
CA LEU A 129 -4.26 17.02 -6.64
C LEU A 129 -5.05 15.75 -6.38
N ALA A 130 -6.31 15.70 -6.81
CA ALA A 130 -7.14 14.49 -6.69
C ALA A 130 -6.52 13.29 -7.41
N SER A 131 -6.03 13.53 -8.64
CA SER A 131 -5.34 12.50 -9.42
C SER A 131 -4.06 12.04 -8.72
N ALA A 132 -3.22 12.97 -8.25
CA ALA A 132 -1.99 12.63 -7.55
C ALA A 132 -2.23 11.77 -6.30
N ILE A 133 -3.24 12.11 -5.48
CA ILE A 133 -3.60 11.33 -4.30
C ILE A 133 -4.08 9.92 -4.69
N ALA A 134 -4.94 9.80 -5.69
CA ALA A 134 -5.41 8.51 -6.17
C ALA A 134 -4.27 7.63 -6.69
N PHE A 135 -3.34 8.21 -7.47
CA PHE A 135 -2.15 7.51 -7.96
C PHE A 135 -1.23 7.10 -6.82
N ILE A 136 -0.93 8.01 -5.87
CA ILE A 136 -0.10 7.70 -4.70
C ILE A 136 -0.69 6.53 -3.93
N PHE A 137 -1.99 6.55 -3.64
CA PHE A 137 -2.65 5.48 -2.90
C PHE A 137 -2.63 4.15 -3.63
N ASN A 138 -2.94 4.15 -4.93
CA ASN A 138 -2.90 2.96 -5.76
C ASN A 138 -1.48 2.37 -5.80
N TYR A 139 -0.49 3.15 -6.20
CA TYR A 139 0.88 2.67 -6.33
C TYR A 139 1.53 2.31 -4.98
N ALA A 140 1.14 2.95 -3.88
CA ALA A 140 1.59 2.55 -2.55
C ALA A 140 1.17 1.12 -2.21
N CYS A 141 -0.03 0.69 -2.63
CA CYS A 141 -0.47 -0.70 -2.47
C CYS A 141 0.39 -1.68 -3.30
N TYR A 142 0.83 -1.29 -4.51
CA TYR A 142 1.75 -2.10 -5.31
C TYR A 142 3.15 -2.15 -4.68
N PHE A 143 3.72 -1.01 -4.30
CA PHE A 143 5.02 -0.95 -3.63
C PHE A 143 5.02 -1.73 -2.32
N SER A 144 3.91 -1.72 -1.57
CA SER A 144 3.82 -2.49 -0.32
C SER A 144 4.03 -3.99 -0.53
N GLU A 145 3.52 -4.55 -1.62
CA GLU A 145 3.72 -5.96 -1.96
C GLU A 145 5.15 -6.23 -2.46
N ILE A 146 5.75 -5.29 -3.20
CA ILE A 146 7.14 -5.38 -3.63
C ILE A 146 8.07 -5.39 -2.40
N PHE A 147 7.89 -4.45 -1.47
CA PHE A 147 8.68 -4.40 -0.24
C PHE A 147 8.47 -5.65 0.62
N ARG A 148 7.21 -6.07 0.79
CA ARG A 148 6.90 -7.30 1.53
C ARG A 148 7.57 -8.52 0.90
N GLY A 149 7.51 -8.63 -0.43
CA GLY A 149 8.15 -9.71 -1.19
C GLY A 149 9.67 -9.70 -1.02
N GLY A 150 10.31 -8.53 -1.13
CA GLY A 150 11.75 -8.37 -0.93
C GLY A 150 12.19 -8.77 0.48
N ILE A 151 11.51 -8.25 1.51
CA ILE A 151 11.84 -8.54 2.92
C ILE A 151 11.65 -10.02 3.25
N GLN A 152 10.55 -10.63 2.78
CA GLN A 152 10.22 -12.04 3.06
C GLN A 152 10.97 -13.02 2.15
N GLY A 153 11.53 -12.55 1.05
CA GLY A 153 12.29 -13.35 0.09
C GLY A 153 13.72 -13.66 0.54
N VAL A 154 14.24 -12.94 1.55
CA VAL A 154 15.58 -13.21 2.09
C VAL A 154 15.59 -14.54 2.83
N PRO A 155 16.42 -15.52 2.43
CA PRO A 155 16.54 -16.81 3.11
C PRO A 155 16.96 -16.65 4.56
N LYS A 156 16.35 -17.39 5.47
CA LYS A 156 16.68 -17.36 6.90
C LYS A 156 18.16 -17.70 7.18
N GLY A 157 18.75 -18.57 6.36
CA GLY A 157 20.17 -18.92 6.48
C GLY A 157 21.13 -17.74 6.34
N GLN A 158 20.75 -16.68 5.59
CA GLN A 158 21.55 -15.45 5.54
C GLN A 158 21.52 -14.71 6.87
N GLN A 159 20.38 -14.65 7.53
CA GLN A 159 20.24 -14.04 8.85
C GLN A 159 21.03 -14.84 9.91
N GLU A 160 20.93 -16.17 9.88
CA GLU A 160 21.67 -17.06 10.77
C GLU A 160 23.18 -16.96 10.56
N ALA A 161 23.63 -16.90 9.31
CA ALA A 161 25.05 -16.70 8.98
C ALA A 161 25.58 -15.36 9.50
N GLY A 162 24.82 -14.27 9.35
CA GLY A 162 25.18 -12.96 9.90
C GLY A 162 25.29 -12.99 11.44
N GLN A 163 24.37 -13.68 12.12
CA GLN A 163 24.44 -13.84 13.58
C GLN A 163 25.67 -14.63 14.03
N VAL A 164 26.04 -15.70 13.32
CA VAL A 164 27.24 -16.48 13.62
C VAL A 164 28.50 -15.66 13.44
N LEU A 165 28.55 -14.72 12.49
CA LEU A 165 29.64 -13.77 12.27
C LEU A 165 29.63 -12.60 13.27
N GLY A 166 28.71 -12.56 14.23
CA GLY A 166 28.63 -11.51 15.24
C GLY A 166 28.09 -10.17 14.70
N MET A 167 27.44 -10.15 13.55
CA MET A 167 26.86 -8.94 12.98
C MET A 167 25.66 -8.47 13.79
N THR A 168 25.49 -7.16 13.90
CA THR A 168 24.29 -6.56 14.52
C THR A 168 23.05 -6.72 13.64
N ASN A 169 21.85 -6.69 14.22
CA ASN A 169 20.59 -6.80 13.47
C ASN A 169 20.48 -5.76 12.34
N THR A 170 21.03 -4.57 12.53
CA THR A 170 21.04 -3.51 11.51
C THR A 170 21.99 -3.81 10.33
N GLN A 171 23.04 -4.58 10.58
CA GLN A 171 23.98 -5.00 9.53
C GLN A 171 23.48 -6.22 8.77
N ILE A 172 22.65 -7.05 9.41
CA ILE A 172 22.04 -8.23 8.79
C ILE A 172 20.82 -7.85 7.93
N PHE A 173 20.11 -6.77 8.27
CA PHE A 173 18.94 -6.27 7.54
C PHE A 173 19.37 -5.33 6.41
#